data_97da52d807a4cfc30eea003b0f8b525d
#
_entry.id   97da52d807a4cfc30eea003b0f8b525d
#
_cell.length_a   1.000
_cell.length_b   1.000
_cell.length_c   1.000
_cell.angle_alpha   90.00
_cell.angle_beta   90.00
_cell.angle_gamma   90.00
#
_symmetry.space_group_name_H-M   'P 1'
#
loop_
_entity.id
_entity.type
_entity.pdbx_description
1 polymer ?
#
loop_
_entity_poly.entity_id
_entity_poly.type
_entity_poly.pdbx_seq_one_letter_code
_entity_poly.pdbx_strand_id
1 'polypeptide(L)'
;MPPLNADERVTLESWLEFHRATLAIKCEGLDDSQAAAASAAPSGLTLTGLVQHMAEVERNWFRRVLAAEPVPPIYDPHADPDGPDGGFDLAEGATLSGALAVWRAEIASARELCAARVLTSTGRFMDQDVSLRWIYVHMIEEYARHNGHADLLRERIDGTAGV
;
A
#
# COMPACT_ATOMS: atom_id res chain seq x y z
N MET A 1 15.74 -0.96 -9.86
CA MET A 1 16.19 0.23 -9.09
C MET A 1 15.74 1.49 -9.83
N PRO A 2 15.20 2.52 -9.15
CA PRO A 2 14.84 3.79 -9.77
C PRO A 2 16.05 4.49 -10.44
N PRO A 3 15.83 5.37 -11.44
CA PRO A 3 16.90 6.09 -12.10
C PRO A 3 17.64 7.01 -11.13
N LEU A 4 18.98 7.04 -11.23
CA LEU A 4 19.83 7.84 -10.32
C LEU A 4 19.79 9.35 -10.63
N ASN A 5 19.38 9.72 -11.85
CA ASN A 5 19.27 11.11 -12.30
C ASN A 5 18.10 11.22 -13.28
N ALA A 6 17.00 11.81 -12.83
CA ALA A 6 15.76 12.04 -13.59
C ALA A 6 15.10 13.31 -13.08
N ASP A 7 14.09 13.82 -13.81
CA ASP A 7 13.25 14.89 -13.29
C ASP A 7 12.49 14.46 -12.03
N GLU A 8 11.95 15.43 -11.30
CA GLU A 8 11.27 15.20 -10.03
C GLU A 8 10.12 14.18 -10.16
N ARG A 9 9.28 14.32 -11.20
CA ARG A 9 8.12 13.45 -11.39
C ARG A 9 8.55 12.01 -11.63
N VAL A 10 9.46 11.79 -12.56
CA VAL A 10 9.99 10.46 -12.86
C VAL A 10 10.65 9.84 -11.63
N THR A 11 11.37 10.63 -10.85
CA THR A 11 11.99 10.18 -9.60
C THR A 11 10.94 9.68 -8.60
N LEU A 12 9.92 10.47 -8.31
CA LEU A 12 8.86 10.12 -7.35
C LEU A 12 8.07 8.89 -7.80
N GLU A 13 7.63 8.87 -9.06
CA GLU A 13 6.89 7.74 -9.62
C GLU A 13 7.73 6.46 -9.61
N SER A 14 8.99 6.53 -10.00
CA SER A 14 9.88 5.36 -10.03
C SER A 14 10.15 4.78 -8.63
N TRP A 15 10.29 5.63 -7.61
CA TRP A 15 10.45 5.17 -6.23
C TRP A 15 9.17 4.52 -5.71
N LEU A 16 8.00 5.08 -5.98
CA LEU A 16 6.73 4.48 -5.60
C LEU A 16 6.54 3.11 -6.26
N GLU A 17 6.80 3.02 -7.57
CA GLU A 17 6.73 1.74 -8.30
C GLU A 17 7.73 0.71 -7.79
N PHE A 18 8.94 1.12 -7.42
CA PHE A 18 9.93 0.24 -6.81
C PHE A 18 9.40 -0.36 -5.51
N HIS A 19 8.81 0.45 -4.63
CA HIS A 19 8.27 -0.03 -3.37
C HIS A 19 7.03 -0.94 -3.55
N ARG A 20 6.16 -0.64 -4.52
CA ARG A 20 5.04 -1.51 -4.91
C ARG A 20 5.54 -2.88 -5.37
N ALA A 21 6.57 -2.89 -6.24
CA ALA A 21 7.18 -4.13 -6.70
C ALA A 21 7.83 -4.92 -5.54
N THR A 22 8.47 -4.23 -4.60
CA THR A 22 9.05 -4.87 -3.41
C THR A 22 7.98 -5.59 -2.59
N LEU A 23 6.83 -4.96 -2.29
CA LEU A 23 5.75 -5.63 -1.56
C LEU A 23 5.23 -6.87 -2.30
N ALA A 24 5.07 -6.78 -3.63
CA ALA A 24 4.66 -7.93 -4.43
C ALA A 24 5.65 -9.11 -4.30
N ILE A 25 6.96 -8.84 -4.38
CA ILE A 25 8.02 -9.87 -4.23
C ILE A 25 7.95 -10.53 -2.86
N LYS A 26 7.66 -9.77 -1.78
CA LYS A 26 7.52 -10.33 -0.42
C LYS A 26 6.35 -11.30 -0.28
N CYS A 27 5.39 -11.25 -1.20
CA CYS A 27 4.23 -12.16 -1.23
C CYS A 27 4.41 -13.36 -2.17
N GLU A 28 5.45 -13.37 -3.01
CA GLU A 28 5.64 -14.43 -4.02
C GLU A 28 5.91 -15.80 -3.40
N GLY A 29 5.26 -16.84 -3.94
CA GLY A 29 5.49 -18.23 -3.57
C GLY A 29 4.89 -18.66 -2.23
N LEU A 30 4.19 -17.78 -1.51
CA LEU A 30 3.50 -18.12 -0.28
C LEU A 30 2.08 -18.62 -0.56
N ASP A 31 1.64 -19.61 0.22
CA ASP A 31 0.23 -19.98 0.29
C ASP A 31 -0.56 -19.08 1.25
N ASP A 32 -1.91 -19.22 1.25
CA ASP A 32 -2.79 -18.37 2.06
C ASP A 32 -2.53 -18.54 3.57
N SER A 33 -2.19 -19.73 4.03
CA SER A 33 -1.89 -20.02 5.44
C SER A 33 -0.60 -19.32 5.88
N GLN A 34 0.43 -19.39 5.06
CA GLN A 34 1.71 -18.72 5.31
C GLN A 34 1.55 -17.20 5.32
N ALA A 35 0.83 -16.65 4.33
CA ALA A 35 0.61 -15.20 4.21
C ALA A 35 -0.32 -14.63 5.30
N ALA A 36 -1.20 -15.46 5.87
CA ALA A 36 -2.08 -15.10 6.98
C ALA A 36 -1.44 -15.33 8.37
N ALA A 37 -0.21 -15.83 8.43
CA ALA A 37 0.45 -16.10 9.70
C ALA A 37 0.99 -14.81 10.34
N ALA A 38 0.63 -14.56 11.62
CA ALA A 38 1.26 -13.54 12.46
C ALA A 38 2.64 -14.03 12.95
N SER A 39 3.61 -14.05 12.04
CA SER A 39 4.90 -14.72 12.21
C SER A 39 5.89 -13.98 13.12
N ALA A 40 5.64 -12.70 13.43
CA ALA A 40 6.54 -11.83 14.22
C ALA A 40 5.93 -11.46 15.59
N ALA A 41 5.67 -12.46 16.44
CA ALA A 41 5.12 -12.23 17.78
C ALA A 41 5.94 -11.20 18.59
N PRO A 42 5.29 -10.32 19.39
CA PRO A 42 3.85 -10.27 19.71
C PRO A 42 2.98 -9.51 18.70
N SER A 43 3.52 -9.09 17.56
CA SER A 43 2.77 -8.39 16.52
C SER A 43 1.71 -9.31 15.88
N GLY A 44 0.50 -8.79 15.68
CA GLY A 44 -0.56 -9.45 14.93
C GLY A 44 -0.48 -9.25 13.41
N LEU A 45 0.51 -8.51 12.90
CA LEU A 45 0.65 -8.22 11.47
C LEU A 45 0.85 -9.50 10.65
N THR A 46 0.20 -9.53 9.49
CA THR A 46 0.32 -10.60 8.49
C THR A 46 0.62 -10.00 7.12
N LEU A 47 1.21 -10.77 6.20
CA LEU A 47 1.45 -10.28 4.83
C LEU A 47 0.14 -9.99 4.09
N THR A 48 -0.87 -10.85 4.23
CA THR A 48 -2.19 -10.59 3.64
C THR A 48 -2.82 -9.31 4.19
N GLY A 49 -2.75 -9.08 5.51
CA GLY A 49 -3.23 -7.85 6.14
C GLY A 49 -2.47 -6.61 5.65
N LEU A 50 -1.15 -6.69 5.48
CA LEU A 50 -0.37 -5.58 4.91
C LEU A 50 -0.80 -5.24 3.48
N VAL A 51 -1.08 -6.25 2.64
CA VAL A 51 -1.56 -6.02 1.27
C VAL A 51 -2.95 -5.39 1.28
N GLN A 52 -3.87 -5.84 2.15
CA GLN A 52 -5.19 -5.24 2.33
C GLN A 52 -5.06 -3.77 2.76
N HIS A 53 -4.25 -3.50 3.78
CA HIS A 53 -3.98 -2.15 4.26
C HIS A 53 -3.44 -1.25 3.13
N MET A 54 -2.46 -1.71 2.38
CA MET A 54 -1.90 -0.91 1.28
C MET A 54 -2.89 -0.68 0.14
N ALA A 55 -3.86 -1.57 -0.08
CA ALA A 55 -4.96 -1.32 -1.01
C ALA A 55 -5.87 -0.18 -0.51
N GLU A 56 -6.19 -0.15 0.80
CA GLU A 56 -6.96 0.93 1.42
C GLU A 56 -6.22 2.26 1.35
N VAL A 57 -4.92 2.27 1.63
CA VAL A 57 -4.06 3.47 1.55
C VAL A 57 -4.01 4.03 0.13
N GLU A 58 -3.84 3.19 -0.90
CA GLU A 58 -3.91 3.58 -2.32
C GLU A 58 -5.26 4.24 -2.65
N ARG A 59 -6.37 3.59 -2.28
CA ARG A 59 -7.72 4.13 -2.49
C ARG A 59 -7.91 5.46 -1.80
N ASN A 60 -7.50 5.57 -0.54
CA ASN A 60 -7.68 6.77 0.24
C ASN A 60 -6.95 7.96 -0.39
N TRP A 61 -5.66 7.83 -0.68
CA TRP A 61 -4.86 8.95 -1.12
C TRP A 61 -5.12 9.37 -2.57
N PHE A 62 -5.28 8.43 -3.49
CA PHE A 62 -5.43 8.78 -4.90
C PHE A 62 -6.89 9.00 -5.31
N ARG A 63 -7.82 8.16 -4.83
CA ARG A 63 -9.22 8.29 -5.23
C ARG A 63 -9.98 9.26 -4.34
N ARG A 64 -9.93 9.10 -3.02
CA ARG A 64 -10.73 9.91 -2.10
C ARG A 64 -10.12 11.29 -1.88
N VAL A 65 -8.83 11.39 -1.59
CA VAL A 65 -8.16 12.66 -1.28
C VAL A 65 -7.83 13.43 -2.56
N LEU A 66 -7.06 12.85 -3.49
CA LEU A 66 -6.61 13.56 -4.69
C LEU A 66 -7.73 13.81 -5.70
N ALA A 67 -8.56 12.81 -5.98
CA ALA A 67 -9.60 12.88 -7.00
C ALA A 67 -10.99 13.24 -6.45
N ALA A 68 -11.16 13.31 -5.13
CA ALA A 68 -12.43 13.55 -4.43
C ALA A 68 -13.56 12.60 -4.87
N GLU A 69 -13.22 11.34 -5.19
CA GLU A 69 -14.20 10.32 -5.55
C GLU A 69 -14.98 9.88 -4.29
N PRO A 70 -16.32 9.79 -4.35
CA PRO A 70 -17.15 9.35 -3.22
C PRO A 70 -17.17 7.81 -3.10
N VAL A 71 -15.99 7.19 -3.05
CA VAL A 71 -15.85 5.74 -2.91
C VAL A 71 -15.77 5.34 -1.44
N PRO A 72 -16.46 4.25 -1.03
CA PRO A 72 -16.36 3.76 0.34
C PRO A 72 -14.98 3.13 0.61
N PRO A 73 -14.62 2.93 1.90
CA PRO A 73 -13.50 2.06 2.26
C PRO A 73 -13.66 0.67 1.64
N ILE A 74 -12.54 -0.02 1.40
CA ILE A 74 -12.55 -1.42 0.92
C ILE A 74 -12.88 -2.35 2.09
N TYR A 75 -12.23 -2.11 3.22
CA TYR A 75 -12.36 -2.89 4.44
C TYR A 75 -13.09 -2.08 5.50
N ASP A 76 -13.81 -2.77 6.40
CA ASP A 76 -14.56 -2.10 7.46
C ASP A 76 -13.58 -1.43 8.44
N PRO A 77 -13.60 -0.09 8.57
CA PRO A 77 -12.72 0.62 9.50
C PRO A 77 -13.04 0.32 10.97
N HIS A 78 -14.20 -0.30 11.26
CA HIS A 78 -14.57 -0.71 12.62
C HIS A 78 -14.08 -2.13 12.96
N ALA A 79 -13.61 -2.90 11.98
CA ALA A 79 -13.01 -4.22 12.21
C ALA A 79 -11.62 -4.11 12.86
N ASP A 80 -10.92 -2.98 12.64
CA ASP A 80 -9.65 -2.63 13.29
C ASP A 80 -9.81 -1.30 14.03
N PRO A 81 -10.29 -1.32 15.29
CA PRO A 81 -10.52 -0.09 16.07
C PRO A 81 -9.23 0.68 16.41
N ASP A 82 -8.06 0.04 16.32
CA ASP A 82 -6.76 0.65 16.54
C ASP A 82 -6.10 1.12 15.24
N GLY A 83 -6.68 0.77 14.09
CA GLY A 83 -6.18 1.09 12.75
C GLY A 83 -7.02 2.16 12.05
N PRO A 84 -6.58 3.43 12.02
CA PRO A 84 -7.33 4.51 11.39
C PRO A 84 -7.58 4.30 9.88
N ASP A 85 -6.74 3.52 9.23
CA ASP A 85 -6.79 3.29 7.77
C ASP A 85 -7.41 1.94 7.38
N GLY A 86 -7.72 1.08 8.37
CA GLY A 86 -8.32 -0.23 8.13
C GLY A 86 -7.41 -1.25 7.45
N GLY A 87 -7.88 -2.46 7.30
CA GLY A 87 -7.27 -3.47 6.43
C GLY A 87 -6.19 -4.36 7.05
N PHE A 88 -5.69 -4.07 8.24
CA PHE A 88 -4.70 -4.95 8.89
C PHE A 88 -5.30 -6.26 9.35
N ASP A 89 -6.53 -6.22 9.86
CA ASP A 89 -7.26 -7.43 10.21
C ASP A 89 -7.74 -8.16 8.96
N LEU A 90 -7.64 -9.49 9.00
CA LEU A 90 -8.06 -10.29 7.86
C LEU A 90 -9.59 -10.26 7.71
N ALA A 91 -10.07 -9.81 6.55
CA ALA A 91 -11.47 -9.96 6.21
C ALA A 91 -11.89 -11.44 6.20
N GLU A 92 -13.15 -11.74 6.47
CA GLU A 92 -13.66 -13.10 6.42
C GLU A 92 -13.42 -13.73 5.03
N GLY A 93 -12.78 -14.89 5.01
CA GLY A 93 -12.43 -15.58 3.78
C GLY A 93 -11.30 -14.90 2.96
N ALA A 94 -10.52 -14.01 3.57
CA ALA A 94 -9.41 -13.36 2.89
C ALA A 94 -8.39 -14.38 2.36
N THR A 95 -7.99 -14.18 1.11
CA THR A 95 -6.88 -14.91 0.48
C THR A 95 -5.81 -13.93 0.02
N LEU A 96 -4.56 -14.36 -0.02
CA LEU A 96 -3.46 -13.53 -0.53
C LEU A 96 -3.72 -13.09 -1.98
N SER A 97 -4.18 -14.01 -2.82
CA SER A 97 -4.48 -13.72 -4.22
C SER A 97 -5.60 -12.69 -4.38
N GLY A 98 -6.65 -12.76 -3.54
CA GLY A 98 -7.75 -11.79 -3.52
C GLY A 98 -7.27 -10.41 -3.08
N ALA A 99 -6.50 -10.32 -2.00
CA ALA A 99 -5.91 -9.06 -1.52
C ALA A 99 -5.00 -8.42 -2.58
N LEU A 100 -4.13 -9.20 -3.21
CA LEU A 100 -3.26 -8.74 -4.30
C LEU A 100 -4.06 -8.24 -5.52
N ALA A 101 -5.18 -8.88 -5.86
CA ALA A 101 -6.02 -8.45 -6.98
C ALA A 101 -6.66 -7.07 -6.69
N VAL A 102 -7.20 -6.87 -5.50
CA VAL A 102 -7.77 -5.59 -5.06
C VAL A 102 -6.70 -4.51 -5.04
N TRP A 103 -5.56 -4.76 -4.42
CA TRP A 103 -4.45 -3.83 -4.36
C TRP A 103 -3.94 -3.41 -5.75
N ARG A 104 -3.78 -4.35 -6.68
CA ARG A 104 -3.38 -4.05 -8.07
C ARG A 104 -4.41 -3.20 -8.80
N ALA A 105 -5.71 -3.39 -8.54
CA ALA A 105 -6.76 -2.57 -9.11
C ALA A 105 -6.69 -1.12 -8.63
N GLU A 106 -6.44 -0.90 -7.33
CA GLU A 106 -6.27 0.45 -6.78
C GLU A 106 -5.00 1.13 -7.34
N ILE A 107 -3.89 0.41 -7.49
CA ILE A 107 -2.68 0.93 -8.16
C ILE A 107 -2.97 1.34 -9.61
N ALA A 108 -3.72 0.54 -10.36
CA ALA A 108 -4.09 0.90 -11.73
C ALA A 108 -4.91 2.20 -11.78
N SER A 109 -5.90 2.34 -10.90
CA SER A 109 -6.68 3.58 -10.75
C SER A 109 -5.80 4.77 -10.37
N ALA A 110 -4.88 4.59 -9.42
CA ALA A 110 -3.94 5.64 -9.01
C ALA A 110 -3.07 6.12 -10.17
N ARG A 111 -2.55 5.22 -10.99
CA ARG A 111 -1.74 5.57 -12.17
C ARG A 111 -2.54 6.40 -13.18
N GLU A 112 -3.79 6.02 -13.48
CA GLU A 112 -4.67 6.75 -14.39
C GLU A 112 -4.97 8.16 -13.86
N LEU A 113 -5.30 8.28 -12.57
CA LEU A 113 -5.59 9.54 -11.92
C LEU A 113 -4.37 10.48 -11.91
N CYS A 114 -3.20 9.95 -11.67
CA CYS A 114 -1.95 10.72 -11.64
C CYS A 114 -1.50 11.15 -13.04
N ALA A 115 -1.71 10.31 -14.08
CA ALA A 115 -1.31 10.63 -15.45
C ALA A 115 -1.97 11.93 -15.98
N ALA A 116 -3.18 12.22 -15.53
CA ALA A 116 -3.94 13.41 -15.92
C ALA A 116 -3.61 14.68 -15.09
N ARG A 117 -2.65 14.61 -14.15
CA ARG A 117 -2.40 15.67 -13.17
C ARG A 117 -0.93 16.08 -13.14
N VAL A 118 -0.65 17.32 -12.74
CA VAL A 118 0.71 17.82 -12.47
C VAL A 118 1.03 17.71 -10.98
N LEU A 119 2.32 17.75 -10.60
CA LEU A 119 2.75 17.61 -9.20
C LEU A 119 2.18 18.66 -8.25
N THR A 120 1.77 19.81 -8.78
CA THR A 120 1.11 20.90 -8.02
C THR A 120 -0.41 20.77 -7.97
N SER A 121 -1.01 19.78 -8.65
CA SER A 121 -2.45 19.50 -8.49
C SER A 121 -2.75 19.13 -7.05
N THR A 122 -3.86 19.63 -6.50
CA THR A 122 -4.22 19.46 -5.09
C THR A 122 -5.50 18.64 -4.93
N GLY A 123 -5.55 17.87 -3.84
CA GLY A 123 -6.74 17.32 -3.23
C GLY A 123 -6.98 17.95 -1.85
N ARG A 124 -7.97 17.42 -1.10
CA ARG A 124 -8.33 17.93 0.23
C ARG A 124 -8.17 16.83 1.27
N PHE A 125 -7.43 17.16 2.36
CA PHE A 125 -7.26 16.26 3.52
C PHE A 125 -7.30 17.10 4.81
N MET A 126 -8.12 16.74 5.77
CA MET A 126 -8.30 17.45 7.06
C MET A 126 -8.45 18.97 6.88
N ASP A 127 -9.32 19.38 5.95
CA ASP A 127 -9.59 20.78 5.58
C ASP A 127 -8.39 21.56 5.03
N GLN A 128 -7.33 20.90 4.64
CA GLN A 128 -6.15 21.50 4.01
C GLN A 128 -5.96 20.99 2.58
N ASP A 129 -5.34 21.82 1.75
CA ASP A 129 -4.91 21.38 0.43
C ASP A 129 -3.65 20.53 0.55
N VAL A 130 -3.65 19.40 -0.13
CA VAL A 130 -2.50 18.50 -0.22
C VAL A 130 -2.12 18.29 -1.68
N SER A 131 -0.87 18.55 -2.05
CA SER A 131 -0.42 18.41 -3.44
C SER A 131 -0.13 16.97 -3.82
N LEU A 132 -0.23 16.63 -5.12
CA LEU A 132 0.18 15.32 -5.64
C LEU A 132 1.65 15.00 -5.29
N ARG A 133 2.54 16.02 -5.30
CA ARG A 133 3.93 15.85 -4.84
C ARG A 133 3.99 15.33 -3.41
N TRP A 134 3.23 15.94 -2.51
CA TRP A 134 3.19 15.52 -1.10
C TRP A 134 2.64 14.09 -0.97
N ILE A 135 1.57 13.79 -1.72
CA ILE A 135 0.97 12.43 -1.74
C ILE A 135 2.00 11.40 -2.19
N TYR A 136 2.78 11.65 -3.26
CA TYR A 136 3.84 10.73 -3.67
C TYR A 136 4.88 10.49 -2.57
N VAL A 137 5.35 11.55 -1.89
CA VAL A 137 6.32 11.42 -0.79
C VAL A 137 5.73 10.60 0.36
N HIS A 138 4.48 10.88 0.73
CA HIS A 138 3.77 10.14 1.77
C HIS A 138 3.58 8.65 1.39
N MET A 139 3.16 8.37 0.17
CA MET A 139 3.01 6.99 -0.31
C MET A 139 4.34 6.23 -0.33
N ILE A 140 5.44 6.88 -0.69
CA ILE A 140 6.78 6.28 -0.62
C ILE A 140 7.13 5.95 0.84
N GLU A 141 6.84 6.86 1.78
CA GLU A 141 7.06 6.65 3.22
C GLU A 141 6.22 5.46 3.75
N GLU A 142 4.93 5.42 3.43
CA GLU A 142 4.03 4.33 3.80
C GLU A 142 4.54 2.97 3.31
N TYR A 143 4.82 2.88 2.01
CA TYR A 143 5.38 1.65 1.45
C TYR A 143 6.75 1.28 2.05
N ALA A 144 7.63 2.23 2.27
CA ALA A 144 8.95 1.95 2.86
C ALA A 144 8.82 1.36 4.27
N ARG A 145 7.92 1.92 5.10
CA ARG A 145 7.59 1.43 6.44
C ARG A 145 7.05 0.01 6.39
N HIS A 146 6.04 -0.22 5.55
CA HIS A 146 5.36 -1.50 5.48
C HIS A 146 6.16 -2.59 4.75
N ASN A 147 7.05 -2.24 3.83
CA ASN A 147 8.02 -3.17 3.27
C ASN A 147 9.01 -3.66 4.34
N GLY A 148 9.43 -2.79 5.28
CA GLY A 148 10.23 -3.22 6.42
C GLY A 148 9.49 -4.21 7.35
N HIS A 149 8.19 -4.03 7.56
CA HIS A 149 7.36 -5.02 8.26
C HIS A 149 7.27 -6.32 7.46
N ALA A 150 7.04 -6.24 6.13
CA ALA A 150 6.96 -7.40 5.26
C ALA A 150 8.27 -8.19 5.21
N ASP A 151 9.43 -7.53 5.28
CA ASP A 151 10.73 -8.18 5.37
C ASP A 151 10.82 -9.09 6.59
N LEU A 152 10.49 -8.56 7.77
CA LEU A 152 10.52 -9.31 9.02
C LEU A 152 9.51 -10.47 9.01
N LEU A 153 8.29 -10.25 8.52
CA LEU A 153 7.28 -11.28 8.42
C LEU A 153 7.73 -12.40 7.49
N ARG A 154 8.27 -12.05 6.31
CA ARG A 154 8.74 -13.02 5.31
C ARG A 154 9.90 -13.86 5.84
N GLU A 155 10.90 -13.22 6.44
CA GLU A 155 12.04 -13.92 7.04
C GLU A 155 11.59 -14.93 8.10
N ARG A 156 10.59 -14.60 8.91
CA ARG A 156 10.03 -15.47 9.95
C ARG A 156 9.19 -16.62 9.39
N ILE A 157 8.61 -16.47 8.21
CA ILE A 157 7.80 -17.50 7.56
C ILE A 157 8.69 -18.59 6.91
N ASP A 158 9.68 -18.19 6.12
CA ASP A 158 10.44 -19.12 5.29
C ASP A 158 11.96 -18.85 5.23
N GLY A 159 12.46 -17.89 5.99
CA GLY A 159 13.88 -17.51 6.04
C GLY A 159 14.35 -16.63 4.89
N THR A 160 13.47 -16.22 3.98
CA THR A 160 13.82 -15.31 2.87
C THR A 160 14.04 -13.91 3.40
N ALA A 161 15.28 -13.44 3.32
CA ALA A 161 15.69 -12.11 3.78
C ALA A 161 16.00 -11.17 2.62
N GLY A 162 15.62 -9.90 2.79
CA GLY A 162 15.97 -8.81 1.90
C GLY A 162 15.34 -8.86 0.50
N VAL A 163 15.69 -7.91 -0.35
CA VAL A 163 15.48 -7.87 -1.80
C VAL A 163 16.83 -7.57 -2.45
#